data_a40d1c844a38044755ebc82c317a5c70
#
_entry.id   a40d1c844a38044755ebc82c317a5c70
#
_cell.length_a   1.000
_cell.length_b   1.000
_cell.length_c   1.000
_cell.angle_alpha   90.00
_cell.angle_beta   90.00
_cell.angle_gamma   90.00
#
_symmetry.space_group_name_H-M   'P 1'
#
loop_
_entity.id
_entity.type
_entity.pdbx_description
1 polymer ?
#
loop_
_entity_poly.entity_id
_entity_poly.type
_entity_poly.pdbx_seq_one_letter_code
_entity_poly.pdbx_strand_id
1 'polypeptide(L)'
;MILDNTNNLTTQPIDDHEFLNLMQMSNVNGKYQHVAVGVSGGVDSLALCLLAHTWGEENGVKITALTVDHGLRKESAREAAQVKSWLTKRGIPHVTLLLDHPFPRHGIQAFARKWRFQLLGDWCRINLVDVVMLAHTIEDQMETICMRILADSGPEGLSGMRRNTVVGGLRILRPLLKISKSRLIATCKALNQDWVVDPSNQDTKYCRVKIRQLIPDIERTGLERNKAVRLASAMEKMRDAFDNFSASFIKKNGGILKTGIAWINVSGFEKMPNKFKELLLLRLLVIIGGASWPSSKKKITRLIESLKQEKVTRITLGGCVIEKTTLGKIWIYREIKRRCLSVVIMPGEKRRWDNRFEVFQNFDKKLILEPLGEQGWAKIKRKEISGFSDIFDFSMPFHARITIPVARSLDDSLIIPHFDVKDQTNCEKPLNVISCDFRPDASWACDLQAPKV
;
A
#
# COMPACT_ATOMS: atom_id res chain seq x y z
N MET A 1 -44.45 18.51 -3.80
CA MET A 1 -44.49 17.62 -2.63
C MET A 1 -43.66 16.38 -2.95
N ILE A 2 -42.31 16.51 -2.85
CA ILE A 2 -41.34 15.40 -2.95
C ILE A 2 -40.67 15.38 -1.57
N LEU A 3 -41.33 14.70 -0.63
CA LEU A 3 -40.91 14.55 0.74
C LEU A 3 -40.04 13.33 0.89
N ASP A 4 -38.85 13.58 1.39
CA ASP A 4 -38.04 12.78 2.35
C ASP A 4 -38.06 11.24 2.26
N ASN A 5 -37.53 10.70 1.16
CA ASN A 5 -37.08 9.30 1.16
C ASN A 5 -35.63 9.11 1.66
N THR A 6 -34.94 10.17 1.99
CA THR A 6 -33.54 10.10 2.42
C THR A 6 -33.33 9.73 3.91
N ASN A 7 -34.32 10.02 4.77
CA ASN A 7 -34.23 9.70 6.19
C ASN A 7 -34.52 8.22 6.52
N ASN A 8 -35.28 7.50 5.72
CA ASN A 8 -35.56 6.08 5.95
C ASN A 8 -34.39 5.17 5.56
N LEU A 9 -33.55 5.55 4.62
CA LEU A 9 -32.36 4.76 4.21
C LEU A 9 -31.24 4.79 5.25
N THR A 10 -31.22 5.76 6.18
CA THR A 10 -30.14 5.92 7.16
C THR A 10 -30.13 4.89 8.29
N THR A 11 -31.23 4.16 8.46
CA THR A 11 -31.39 3.17 9.54
C THR A 11 -31.73 1.77 9.06
N GLN A 12 -31.86 1.54 7.75
CA GLN A 12 -32.11 0.21 7.20
C GLN A 12 -30.84 -0.65 7.22
N PRO A 13 -30.95 -1.96 7.49
CA PRO A 13 -29.85 -2.89 7.35
C PRO A 13 -29.36 -2.93 5.89
N ILE A 14 -28.13 -3.36 5.70
CA ILE A 14 -27.58 -3.62 4.37
C ILE A 14 -28.07 -5.01 3.95
N ASP A 15 -28.68 -5.10 2.78
CA ASP A 15 -29.07 -6.38 2.18
C ASP A 15 -27.96 -6.94 1.26
N ASP A 16 -28.12 -8.20 0.83
CA ASP A 16 -27.12 -8.92 0.05
C ASP A 16 -26.92 -8.28 -1.33
N HIS A 17 -27.98 -7.77 -1.95
CA HIS A 17 -27.90 -7.09 -3.25
C HIS A 17 -27.11 -5.77 -3.15
N GLU A 18 -27.35 -4.97 -2.12
CA GLU A 18 -26.57 -3.76 -1.87
C GLU A 18 -25.10 -4.09 -1.61
N PHE A 19 -24.84 -5.13 -0.79
CA PHE A 19 -23.46 -5.53 -0.52
C PHE A 19 -22.74 -6.03 -1.78
N LEU A 20 -23.42 -6.78 -2.65
CA LEU A 20 -22.89 -7.19 -3.95
C LEU A 20 -22.47 -5.96 -4.77
N ASN A 21 -23.31 -4.92 -4.83
CA ASN A 21 -22.97 -3.68 -5.53
C ASN A 21 -21.75 -2.98 -4.92
N LEU A 22 -21.63 -2.97 -3.59
CA LEU A 22 -20.45 -2.42 -2.90
C LEU A 22 -19.17 -3.19 -3.24
N MET A 23 -19.26 -4.51 -3.39
CA MET A 23 -18.13 -5.36 -3.78
C MET A 23 -17.74 -5.13 -5.24
N GLN A 24 -18.68 -5.02 -6.16
CA GLN A 24 -18.43 -4.69 -7.56
C GLN A 24 -17.75 -3.33 -7.71
N MET A 25 -18.22 -2.31 -7.00
CA MET A 25 -17.59 -0.98 -6.95
C MET A 25 -16.17 -1.01 -6.35
N SER A 26 -15.81 -2.06 -5.64
CA SER A 26 -14.47 -2.25 -5.07
C SER A 26 -13.52 -3.00 -6.01
N ASN A 27 -13.95 -3.26 -7.27
CA ASN A 27 -13.23 -4.06 -8.28
C ASN A 27 -12.89 -5.49 -7.81
N VAL A 28 -13.81 -6.13 -7.11
CA VAL A 28 -13.68 -7.52 -6.59
C VAL A 28 -14.39 -8.52 -7.53
N ASN A 29 -14.44 -8.23 -8.81
CA ASN A 29 -15.12 -9.08 -9.78
C ASN A 29 -14.39 -10.42 -9.94
N GLY A 30 -14.87 -11.47 -9.27
CA GLY A 30 -14.56 -12.89 -9.55
C GLY A 30 -13.08 -13.32 -9.51
N LYS A 31 -12.17 -12.41 -9.13
CA LYS A 31 -10.71 -12.63 -9.20
C LYS A 31 -10.11 -13.37 -7.99
N TYR A 32 -10.86 -13.44 -6.89
CA TYR A 32 -10.30 -13.94 -5.63
C TYR A 32 -11.00 -15.24 -5.22
N GLN A 33 -10.23 -16.27 -4.96
CA GLN A 33 -10.72 -17.53 -4.41
C GLN A 33 -10.79 -17.48 -2.87
N HIS A 34 -9.97 -16.62 -2.25
CA HIS A 34 -9.89 -16.49 -0.80
C HIS A 34 -9.67 -15.04 -0.40
N VAL A 35 -10.49 -14.56 0.53
CA VAL A 35 -10.44 -13.18 1.05
C VAL A 35 -10.43 -13.22 2.58
N ALA A 36 -9.58 -12.41 3.20
CA ALA A 36 -9.57 -12.22 4.64
C ALA A 36 -10.40 -11.01 5.05
N VAL A 37 -11.00 -11.05 6.24
CA VAL A 37 -11.73 -9.93 6.84
C VAL A 37 -11.13 -9.59 8.19
N GLY A 38 -10.68 -8.35 8.39
CA GLY A 38 -10.18 -7.90 9.69
C GLY A 38 -11.35 -7.65 10.65
N VAL A 39 -11.42 -8.43 11.72
CA VAL A 39 -12.50 -8.37 12.72
C VAL A 39 -11.93 -7.98 14.08
N SER A 40 -12.36 -6.83 14.61
CA SER A 40 -11.98 -6.34 15.94
C SER A 40 -13.00 -6.69 17.04
N GLY A 41 -14.11 -7.30 16.68
CA GLY A 41 -15.23 -7.55 17.59
C GLY A 41 -16.23 -6.40 17.71
N GLY A 42 -15.90 -5.21 17.21
CA GLY A 42 -16.84 -4.08 17.13
C GLY A 42 -17.89 -4.27 16.03
N VAL A 43 -19.02 -3.55 16.14
CA VAL A 43 -20.19 -3.65 15.26
C VAL A 43 -19.82 -3.55 13.78
N ASP A 44 -18.96 -2.61 13.39
CA ASP A 44 -18.61 -2.36 12.00
C ASP A 44 -17.91 -3.58 11.39
N SER A 45 -16.94 -4.14 12.13
CA SER A 45 -16.16 -5.28 11.67
C SER A 45 -16.94 -6.59 11.63
N LEU A 46 -17.86 -6.78 12.56
CA LEU A 46 -18.76 -7.95 12.56
C LEU A 46 -19.78 -7.86 11.44
N ALA A 47 -20.43 -6.69 11.24
CA ALA A 47 -21.34 -6.49 10.10
C ALA A 47 -20.65 -6.78 8.76
N LEU A 48 -19.41 -6.24 8.55
CA LEU A 48 -18.64 -6.56 7.34
C LEU A 48 -18.39 -8.05 7.20
N CYS A 49 -18.00 -8.72 8.29
CA CYS A 49 -17.64 -10.14 8.27
C CYS A 49 -18.86 -11.01 7.87
N LEU A 50 -20.02 -10.72 8.42
CA LEU A 50 -21.23 -11.46 8.12
C LEU A 50 -21.69 -11.25 6.68
N LEU A 51 -21.75 -10.00 6.22
CA LEU A 51 -22.07 -9.67 4.83
C LEU A 51 -21.07 -10.29 3.84
N ALA A 52 -19.78 -10.24 4.16
CA ALA A 52 -18.74 -10.84 3.32
C ALA A 52 -18.85 -12.37 3.28
N HIS A 53 -19.27 -13.01 4.37
CA HIS A 53 -19.46 -14.46 4.42
C HIS A 53 -20.61 -14.88 3.51
N THR A 54 -21.82 -14.29 3.63
CA THR A 54 -22.96 -14.56 2.74
C THR A 54 -22.56 -14.33 1.27
N TRP A 55 -21.94 -13.19 0.98
CA TRP A 55 -21.43 -12.91 -0.37
C TRP A 55 -20.44 -13.96 -0.85
N GLY A 56 -19.54 -14.42 0.03
CA GLY A 56 -18.54 -15.45 -0.29
C GLY A 56 -19.19 -16.79 -0.65
N GLU A 57 -20.20 -17.22 0.11
CA GLU A 57 -20.95 -18.46 -0.17
C GLU A 57 -21.63 -18.41 -1.53
N GLU A 58 -22.29 -17.29 -1.86
CA GLU A 58 -22.98 -17.09 -3.15
C GLU A 58 -22.02 -17.02 -4.34
N ASN A 59 -20.79 -16.54 -4.15
CA ASN A 59 -19.83 -16.30 -5.23
C ASN A 59 -18.67 -17.31 -5.24
N GLY A 60 -18.69 -18.36 -4.42
CA GLY A 60 -17.65 -19.38 -4.34
C GLY A 60 -16.30 -18.84 -3.81
N VAL A 61 -16.34 -17.81 -2.98
CA VAL A 61 -15.15 -17.17 -2.40
C VAL A 61 -15.01 -17.55 -0.93
N LYS A 62 -13.91 -18.17 -0.58
CA LYS A 62 -13.60 -18.51 0.82
C LYS A 62 -13.38 -17.23 1.64
N ILE A 63 -14.04 -17.11 2.77
CA ILE A 63 -13.86 -16.00 3.72
C ILE A 63 -13.20 -16.53 4.99
N THR A 64 -12.17 -15.80 5.48
CA THR A 64 -11.54 -16.06 6.79
C THR A 64 -11.47 -14.77 7.59
N ALA A 65 -12.02 -14.80 8.79
CA ALA A 65 -11.98 -13.69 9.73
C ALA A 65 -10.63 -13.67 10.48
N LEU A 66 -10.00 -12.51 10.58
CA LEU A 66 -8.73 -12.31 11.27
C LEU A 66 -8.91 -11.29 12.40
N THR A 67 -8.65 -11.69 13.63
CA THR A 67 -8.59 -10.80 14.79
C THR A 67 -7.15 -10.61 15.20
N VAL A 68 -6.70 -9.35 15.31
CA VAL A 68 -5.37 -9.04 15.84
C VAL A 68 -5.52 -8.68 17.31
N ASP A 69 -4.99 -9.54 18.16
CA ASP A 69 -4.88 -9.24 19.59
C ASP A 69 -3.53 -8.57 19.86
N HIS A 70 -3.62 -7.31 20.26
CA HIS A 70 -2.43 -6.51 20.57
C HIS A 70 -1.88 -6.74 21.97
N GLY A 71 -2.60 -7.46 22.87
CA GLY A 71 -2.18 -7.66 24.26
C GLY A 71 -2.11 -6.37 25.09
N LEU A 72 -2.72 -5.27 24.64
CA LEU A 72 -2.67 -3.96 25.31
C LEU A 72 -3.53 -3.92 26.58
N ARG A 73 -4.54 -4.74 26.64
CA ARG A 73 -5.49 -4.83 27.77
C ARG A 73 -5.65 -6.30 28.17
N LYS A 74 -5.90 -6.54 29.44
CA LYS A 74 -6.15 -7.91 29.96
C LYS A 74 -7.41 -8.54 29.33
N GLU A 75 -8.37 -7.71 28.94
CA GLU A 75 -9.64 -8.12 28.36
C GLU A 75 -9.53 -8.50 26.86
N SER A 76 -8.46 -8.10 26.17
CA SER A 76 -8.34 -8.29 24.71
C SER A 76 -8.36 -9.76 24.29
N ALA A 77 -7.74 -10.64 25.07
CA ALA A 77 -7.77 -12.09 24.84
C ALA A 77 -9.18 -12.67 25.00
N ARG A 78 -9.94 -12.20 26.01
CA ARG A 78 -11.33 -12.61 26.25
C ARG A 78 -12.25 -12.11 25.12
N GLU A 79 -12.06 -10.87 24.68
CA GLU A 79 -12.80 -10.30 23.55
C GLU A 79 -12.53 -11.09 22.26
N ALA A 80 -11.27 -11.44 21.97
CA ALA A 80 -10.90 -12.27 20.83
C ALA A 80 -11.51 -13.68 20.89
N ALA A 81 -11.52 -14.30 22.07
CA ALA A 81 -12.18 -15.59 22.30
C ALA A 81 -13.70 -15.51 22.09
N GLN A 82 -14.33 -14.42 22.52
CA GLN A 82 -15.76 -14.18 22.31
C GLN A 82 -16.08 -14.04 20.81
N VAL A 83 -15.28 -13.26 20.08
CA VAL A 83 -15.41 -13.13 18.62
C VAL A 83 -15.26 -14.49 17.93
N LYS A 84 -14.26 -15.27 18.32
CA LYS A 84 -14.08 -16.64 17.81
C LYS A 84 -15.33 -17.49 18.03
N SER A 85 -15.90 -17.46 19.24
CA SER A 85 -17.11 -18.21 19.59
C SER A 85 -18.30 -17.81 18.69
N TRP A 86 -18.54 -16.51 18.48
CA TRP A 86 -19.61 -16.02 17.63
C TRP A 86 -19.46 -16.47 16.17
N LEU A 87 -18.26 -16.32 15.62
CA LEU A 87 -17.99 -16.66 14.22
C LEU A 87 -18.00 -18.18 13.97
N THR A 88 -17.49 -18.97 14.90
CA THR A 88 -17.54 -20.44 14.82
C THR A 88 -18.99 -20.96 14.80
N LYS A 89 -19.89 -20.39 15.61
CA LYS A 89 -21.33 -20.74 15.60
C LYS A 89 -22.00 -20.47 14.24
N ARG A 90 -21.43 -19.60 13.44
CA ARG A 90 -21.91 -19.24 12.09
C ARG A 90 -21.17 -19.92 10.95
N GLY A 91 -20.27 -20.89 11.28
CA GLY A 91 -19.47 -21.58 10.28
C GLY A 91 -18.34 -20.74 9.66
N ILE A 92 -18.06 -19.54 10.20
CA ILE A 92 -17.04 -18.63 9.65
C ILE A 92 -15.66 -18.99 10.20
N PRO A 93 -14.69 -19.39 9.35
CA PRO A 93 -13.30 -19.63 9.77
C PRO A 93 -12.69 -18.38 10.41
N HIS A 94 -12.08 -18.55 11.59
CA HIS A 94 -11.51 -17.44 12.34
C HIS A 94 -10.10 -17.78 12.86
N VAL A 95 -9.20 -16.81 12.76
CA VAL A 95 -7.82 -16.89 13.29
C VAL A 95 -7.54 -15.66 14.15
N THR A 96 -7.01 -15.88 15.35
CA THR A 96 -6.48 -14.82 16.21
C THR A 96 -4.98 -14.70 15.99
N LEU A 97 -4.52 -13.51 15.61
CA LEU A 97 -3.12 -13.16 15.41
C LEU A 97 -2.62 -12.42 16.65
N LEU A 98 -1.61 -12.98 17.31
CA LEU A 98 -1.05 -12.41 18.54
C LEU A 98 0.12 -11.49 18.19
N LEU A 99 0.16 -10.32 18.83
CA LEU A 99 1.32 -9.45 18.79
C LEU A 99 2.30 -9.85 19.90
N ASP A 100 3.35 -10.55 19.52
CA ASP A 100 4.45 -10.92 20.41
C ASP A 100 5.62 -9.93 20.23
N HIS A 101 5.44 -8.70 20.72
CA HIS A 101 6.47 -7.65 20.64
C HIS A 101 6.31 -6.63 21.76
N PRO A 102 7.38 -6.21 22.43
CA PRO A 102 7.30 -5.20 23.48
C PRO A 102 6.84 -3.84 22.90
N PHE A 103 5.96 -3.17 23.63
CA PHE A 103 5.45 -1.85 23.23
C PHE A 103 6.48 -0.75 23.47
N PRO A 104 6.59 0.24 22.58
CA PRO A 104 7.40 1.41 22.81
C PRO A 104 6.77 2.31 23.88
N ARG A 105 7.60 3.10 24.59
CA ARG A 105 7.11 4.05 25.60
C ARG A 105 6.21 5.15 25.00
N HIS A 106 6.40 5.50 23.73
CA HIS A 106 5.65 6.53 23.01
C HIS A 106 5.17 6.03 21.64
N GLY A 107 4.06 6.60 21.15
CA GLY A 107 3.53 6.26 19.82
C GLY A 107 2.88 4.88 19.73
N ILE A 108 2.32 4.36 20.81
CA ILE A 108 1.70 3.03 20.91
C ILE A 108 0.68 2.77 19.79
N GLN A 109 -0.18 3.76 19.46
CA GLN A 109 -1.17 3.59 18.38
C GLN A 109 -0.54 3.41 16.99
N ALA A 110 0.49 4.21 16.69
CA ALA A 110 1.21 4.09 15.41
C ALA A 110 1.94 2.75 15.32
N PHE A 111 2.50 2.30 16.43
CA PHE A 111 3.14 0.99 16.57
C PHE A 111 2.12 -0.14 16.38
N ALA A 112 1.00 -0.13 17.13
CA ALA A 112 -0.06 -1.12 17.04
C ALA A 112 -0.65 -1.18 15.62
N ARG A 113 -0.87 -0.01 14.98
CA ARG A 113 -1.32 0.06 13.60
C ARG A 113 -0.31 -0.56 12.62
N LYS A 114 0.97 -0.27 12.76
CA LYS A 114 2.03 -0.85 11.92
C LYS A 114 2.03 -2.38 12.04
N TRP A 115 2.04 -2.89 13.25
CA TRP A 115 2.07 -4.33 13.50
C TRP A 115 0.80 -5.05 13.09
N ARG A 116 -0.38 -4.40 13.23
CA ARG A 116 -1.63 -4.95 12.70
C ARG A 116 -1.51 -5.26 11.21
N PHE A 117 -1.03 -4.30 10.41
CA PHE A 117 -0.87 -4.53 8.98
C PHE A 117 0.22 -5.56 8.67
N GLN A 118 1.26 -5.63 9.48
CA GLN A 118 2.30 -6.62 9.32
C GLN A 118 1.77 -8.03 9.59
N LEU A 119 1.12 -8.26 10.72
CA LEU A 119 0.53 -9.55 11.09
C LEU A 119 -0.52 -10.02 10.07
N LEU A 120 -1.40 -9.12 9.63
CA LEU A 120 -2.36 -9.42 8.58
C LEU A 120 -1.64 -9.80 7.27
N GLY A 121 -0.61 -9.05 6.89
CA GLY A 121 0.17 -9.31 5.68
C GLY A 121 0.95 -10.63 5.74
N ASP A 122 1.54 -10.95 6.89
CA ASP A 122 2.29 -12.18 7.09
C ASP A 122 1.36 -13.40 7.01
N TRP A 123 0.21 -13.35 7.69
CA TRP A 123 -0.79 -14.41 7.60
C TRP A 123 -1.30 -14.59 6.16
N CYS A 124 -1.65 -13.50 5.50
CA CYS A 124 -2.13 -13.54 4.12
C CYS A 124 -1.10 -14.14 3.17
N ARG A 125 0.17 -13.81 3.33
CA ARG A 125 1.27 -14.36 2.52
C ARG A 125 1.42 -15.86 2.70
N ILE A 126 1.38 -16.34 3.95
CA ILE A 126 1.49 -17.77 4.29
C ILE A 126 0.30 -18.56 3.71
N ASN A 127 -0.90 -17.98 3.74
CA ASN A 127 -2.14 -18.62 3.32
C ASN A 127 -2.55 -18.31 1.86
N LEU A 128 -1.67 -17.66 1.08
CA LEU A 128 -1.90 -17.28 -0.33
C LEU A 128 -3.16 -16.43 -0.51
N VAL A 129 -3.40 -15.50 0.41
CA VAL A 129 -4.52 -14.55 0.39
C VAL A 129 -4.02 -13.18 -0.02
N ASP A 130 -4.51 -12.64 -1.11
CA ASP A 130 -4.03 -11.36 -1.65
C ASP A 130 -4.81 -10.13 -1.12
N VAL A 131 -5.95 -10.34 -0.47
CA VAL A 131 -6.91 -9.29 -0.14
C VAL A 131 -7.39 -9.39 1.29
N VAL A 132 -7.39 -8.24 1.99
CA VAL A 132 -8.03 -8.07 3.30
C VAL A 132 -9.11 -7.00 3.22
N MET A 133 -10.31 -7.30 3.68
CA MET A 133 -11.38 -6.32 3.87
C MET A 133 -11.30 -5.67 5.25
N LEU A 134 -11.51 -4.36 5.32
CA LEU A 134 -11.58 -3.58 6.57
C LEU A 134 -12.87 -2.75 6.62
N ALA A 135 -13.52 -2.73 7.77
CA ALA A 135 -14.83 -2.12 8.00
C ALA A 135 -14.74 -0.61 8.33
N HIS A 136 -14.04 0.17 7.51
CA HIS A 136 -14.05 1.62 7.65
C HIS A 136 -15.35 2.19 7.10
N THR A 137 -15.93 3.14 7.82
CA THR A 137 -17.25 3.73 7.57
C THR A 137 -17.15 5.18 7.07
N ILE A 138 -18.30 5.80 6.82
CA ILE A 138 -18.39 7.21 6.48
C ILE A 138 -17.91 8.11 7.63
N GLU A 139 -18.12 7.71 8.89
CA GLU A 139 -17.64 8.42 10.06
C GLU A 139 -16.09 8.41 10.10
N ASP A 140 -15.45 7.27 9.82
CA ASP A 140 -13.99 7.19 9.72
C ASP A 140 -13.43 8.05 8.59
N GLN A 141 -14.18 8.18 7.48
CA GLN A 141 -13.83 9.08 6.39
C GLN A 141 -13.87 10.54 6.85
N MET A 142 -14.95 10.93 7.53
CA MET A 142 -15.09 12.29 8.09
C MET A 142 -13.94 12.62 9.04
N GLU A 143 -13.68 11.75 10.02
CA GLU A 143 -12.55 11.91 10.94
C GLU A 143 -11.24 12.11 10.18
N THR A 144 -10.99 11.28 9.16
CA THR A 144 -9.78 11.36 8.35
C THR A 144 -9.68 12.68 7.59
N ILE A 145 -10.77 13.15 6.99
CA ILE A 145 -10.81 14.43 6.27
C ILE A 145 -10.56 15.59 7.23
N CYS A 146 -11.23 15.63 8.40
CA CYS A 146 -11.01 16.66 9.41
C CYS A 146 -9.55 16.69 9.88
N MET A 147 -8.94 15.52 10.16
CA MET A 147 -7.52 15.45 10.50
C MET A 147 -6.61 15.98 9.38
N ARG A 148 -6.97 15.75 8.12
CA ARG A 148 -6.20 16.22 6.96
C ARG A 148 -6.34 17.72 6.72
N ILE A 149 -7.53 18.29 7.00
CA ILE A 149 -7.74 19.75 6.99
C ILE A 149 -6.87 20.40 8.07
N LEU A 150 -6.90 19.90 9.30
CA LEU A 150 -6.08 20.41 10.41
C LEU A 150 -4.56 20.29 10.15
N ALA A 151 -4.15 19.30 9.35
CA ALA A 151 -2.76 19.11 8.95
C ALA A 151 -2.37 19.88 7.67
N ASP A 152 -3.19 20.83 7.20
CA ASP A 152 -2.99 21.60 5.95
C ASP A 152 -2.65 20.69 4.74
N SER A 153 -3.34 19.55 4.65
CA SER A 153 -3.11 18.58 3.58
C SER A 153 -3.67 19.08 2.26
N GLY A 154 -2.95 18.82 1.18
CA GLY A 154 -3.42 19.08 -0.18
C GLY A 154 -4.55 18.12 -0.63
N PRO A 155 -5.03 18.25 -1.89
CA PRO A 155 -6.14 17.48 -2.44
C PRO A 155 -6.01 15.96 -2.23
N GLU A 156 -4.80 15.43 -2.32
CA GLU A 156 -4.52 14.01 -2.10
C GLU A 156 -4.86 13.54 -0.68
N GLY A 157 -4.53 14.34 0.33
CA GLY A 157 -4.89 14.05 1.72
C GLY A 157 -6.40 14.25 1.96
N LEU A 158 -6.99 15.29 1.37
CA LEU A 158 -8.40 15.61 1.50
C LEU A 158 -9.33 14.60 0.81
N SER A 159 -8.83 13.79 -0.13
CA SER A 159 -9.59 12.68 -0.72
C SER A 159 -9.88 11.56 0.30
N GLY A 160 -9.34 11.64 1.50
CA GLY A 160 -9.56 10.66 2.56
C GLY A 160 -8.95 9.28 2.28
N MET A 161 -9.59 8.23 2.81
CA MET A 161 -9.17 6.86 2.58
C MET A 161 -9.64 6.37 1.21
N ARG A 162 -8.78 5.63 0.50
CA ARG A 162 -9.15 4.95 -0.74
C ARG A 162 -9.97 3.69 -0.43
N ARG A 163 -10.95 3.38 -1.27
CA ARG A 163 -11.72 2.14 -1.20
C ARG A 163 -10.83 0.91 -1.40
N ASN A 164 -9.90 1.00 -2.33
CA ASN A 164 -8.88 0.00 -2.62
C ASN A 164 -7.50 0.63 -2.48
N THR A 165 -6.60 0.01 -1.72
CA THR A 165 -5.23 0.46 -1.53
C THR A 165 -4.31 -0.73 -1.31
N VAL A 166 -3.02 -0.56 -1.59
CA VAL A 166 -2.00 -1.56 -1.28
C VAL A 166 -1.14 -1.01 -0.14
N VAL A 167 -0.90 -1.82 0.89
CA VAL A 167 -0.04 -1.48 2.03
C VAL A 167 0.90 -2.66 2.29
N GLY A 168 2.19 -2.45 2.14
CA GLY A 168 3.17 -3.52 2.33
C GLY A 168 2.97 -4.73 1.40
N GLY A 169 2.41 -4.53 0.19
CA GLY A 169 2.06 -5.58 -0.75
C GLY A 169 0.68 -6.21 -0.53
N LEU A 170 0.06 -5.97 0.62
CA LEU A 170 -1.27 -6.45 0.94
C LEU A 170 -2.34 -5.52 0.37
N ARG A 171 -3.27 -6.03 -0.43
CA ARG A 171 -4.41 -5.28 -0.91
C ARG A 171 -5.46 -5.13 0.18
N ILE A 172 -5.84 -3.90 0.47
CA ILE A 172 -6.83 -3.55 1.47
C ILE A 172 -8.09 -3.02 0.77
N LEU A 173 -9.22 -3.66 0.99
CA LEU A 173 -10.52 -3.20 0.52
C LEU A 173 -11.35 -2.61 1.67
N ARG A 174 -12.10 -1.55 1.39
CA ARG A 174 -12.99 -0.88 2.34
C ARG A 174 -14.36 -0.70 1.69
N PRO A 175 -15.17 -1.76 1.62
CA PRO A 175 -16.46 -1.70 0.92
C PRO A 175 -17.41 -0.69 1.56
N LEU A 176 -17.34 -0.53 2.89
CA LEU A 176 -18.29 0.22 3.71
C LEU A 176 -17.97 1.72 3.87
N LEU A 177 -17.00 2.27 3.12
CA LEU A 177 -16.55 3.68 3.28
C LEU A 177 -17.65 4.74 3.09
N LYS A 178 -18.74 4.40 2.45
CA LYS A 178 -19.89 5.29 2.24
C LYS A 178 -21.11 4.91 3.07
N ILE A 179 -20.98 3.90 3.92
CA ILE A 179 -22.05 3.39 4.78
C ILE A 179 -21.90 3.98 6.17
N SER A 180 -23.02 4.38 6.76
CA SER A 180 -23.06 4.91 8.12
C SER A 180 -23.02 3.79 9.17
N LYS A 181 -22.44 4.09 10.32
CA LYS A 181 -22.40 3.18 11.47
C LYS A 181 -23.80 2.78 11.94
N SER A 182 -24.79 3.67 11.84
CA SER A 182 -26.19 3.36 12.17
C SER A 182 -26.75 2.19 11.34
N ARG A 183 -26.41 2.12 10.06
CA ARG A 183 -26.81 1.01 9.18
C ARG A 183 -26.12 -0.30 9.57
N LEU A 184 -24.84 -0.25 9.97
CA LEU A 184 -24.12 -1.43 10.43
C LEU A 184 -24.67 -1.97 11.75
N ILE A 185 -25.10 -1.08 12.66
CA ILE A 185 -25.86 -1.47 13.86
C ILE A 185 -27.17 -2.16 13.48
N ALA A 186 -27.94 -1.59 12.54
CA ALA A 186 -29.17 -2.19 12.05
C ALA A 186 -28.91 -3.58 11.41
N THR A 187 -27.85 -3.72 10.63
CA THR A 187 -27.42 -4.99 10.01
C THR A 187 -27.10 -6.05 11.06
N CYS A 188 -26.29 -5.71 12.08
CA CYS A 188 -25.98 -6.66 13.17
C CYS A 188 -27.25 -7.05 13.95
N LYS A 189 -28.16 -6.10 14.24
CA LYS A 189 -29.43 -6.39 14.89
C LYS A 189 -30.31 -7.32 14.07
N ALA A 190 -30.45 -7.05 12.76
CA ALA A 190 -31.25 -7.88 11.84
C ALA A 190 -30.69 -9.31 11.75
N LEU A 191 -29.38 -9.46 11.87
CA LEU A 191 -28.69 -10.76 11.87
C LEU A 191 -28.53 -11.38 13.26
N ASN A 192 -29.15 -10.81 14.32
CA ASN A 192 -29.03 -11.26 15.71
C ASN A 192 -27.57 -11.46 16.12
N GLN A 193 -26.71 -10.46 15.86
CA GLN A 193 -25.30 -10.47 16.18
C GLN A 193 -24.96 -9.44 17.24
N ASP A 194 -24.50 -9.89 18.40
CA ASP A 194 -23.91 -9.06 19.44
C ASP A 194 -22.51 -8.60 19.06
N TRP A 195 -22.03 -7.52 19.68
CA TRP A 195 -20.70 -6.96 19.45
C TRP A 195 -20.06 -6.44 20.74
N VAL A 196 -18.73 -6.33 20.71
CA VAL A 196 -17.94 -5.74 21.79
C VAL A 196 -17.99 -4.22 21.70
N VAL A 197 -18.21 -3.56 22.83
CA VAL A 197 -18.08 -2.10 22.98
C VAL A 197 -16.75 -1.82 23.69
N ASP A 198 -15.76 -1.33 22.93
CA ASP A 198 -14.43 -1.01 23.48
C ASP A 198 -14.46 0.36 24.19
N PRO A 199 -14.21 0.42 25.52
CA PRO A 199 -14.17 1.68 26.28
C PRO A 199 -13.12 2.67 25.80
N SER A 200 -12.02 2.20 25.17
CA SER A 200 -10.95 3.08 24.63
C SER A 200 -11.41 3.97 23.49
N ASN A 201 -12.57 3.65 22.86
CA ASN A 201 -13.18 4.50 21.84
C ASN A 201 -13.68 5.86 22.39
N GLN A 202 -13.70 6.05 23.71
CA GLN A 202 -14.11 7.29 24.37
C GLN A 202 -12.93 8.07 24.97
N ASP A 203 -11.69 7.55 24.90
CA ASP A 203 -10.52 8.19 25.50
C ASP A 203 -10.07 9.42 24.67
N THR A 204 -10.35 10.61 25.26
CA THR A 204 -10.05 11.92 24.66
C THR A 204 -8.56 12.27 24.57
N LYS A 205 -7.66 11.43 25.09
CA LYS A 205 -6.21 11.58 24.83
C LYS A 205 -5.88 11.46 23.34
N TYR A 206 -6.73 10.84 22.57
CA TYR A 206 -6.52 10.60 21.15
C TYR A 206 -7.18 11.68 20.28
N CYS A 207 -6.41 12.28 19.39
CA CYS A 207 -6.86 13.32 18.47
C CYS A 207 -8.12 12.90 17.67
N ARG A 208 -8.20 11.64 17.29
CA ARG A 208 -9.33 11.08 16.53
C ARG A 208 -10.62 11.08 17.35
N VAL A 209 -10.54 10.81 18.66
CA VAL A 209 -11.70 10.84 19.55
C VAL A 209 -12.18 12.27 19.74
N LYS A 210 -11.25 13.24 19.91
CA LYS A 210 -11.61 14.67 19.98
C LYS A 210 -12.34 15.13 18.73
N ILE A 211 -11.84 14.76 17.55
CA ILE A 211 -12.50 15.11 16.28
C ILE A 211 -13.88 14.48 16.21
N ARG A 212 -14.03 13.21 16.60
CA ARG A 212 -15.35 12.54 16.64
C ARG A 212 -16.35 13.27 17.50
N GLN A 213 -15.92 13.80 18.64
CA GLN A 213 -16.78 14.60 19.53
C GLN A 213 -17.15 15.97 18.93
N LEU A 214 -16.27 16.55 18.08
CA LEU A 214 -16.53 17.83 17.41
C LEU A 214 -17.39 17.69 16.15
N ILE A 215 -17.48 16.51 15.53
CA ILE A 215 -18.24 16.31 14.30
C ILE A 215 -19.71 16.76 14.43
N PRO A 216 -20.46 16.44 15.50
CA PRO A 216 -21.83 16.92 15.66
C PRO A 216 -21.96 18.45 15.69
N ASP A 217 -21.01 19.15 16.29
CA ASP A 217 -21.01 20.62 16.33
C ASP A 217 -20.68 21.20 14.95
N ILE A 218 -19.75 20.58 14.22
CA ILE A 218 -19.43 20.93 12.84
C ILE A 218 -20.66 20.73 11.93
N GLU A 219 -21.41 19.66 12.14
CA GLU A 219 -22.65 19.38 11.40
C GLU A 219 -23.71 20.45 11.64
N ARG A 220 -23.84 20.95 12.87
CA ARG A 220 -24.74 22.07 13.22
C ARG A 220 -24.38 23.38 12.53
N THR A 221 -23.11 23.60 12.16
CA THR A 221 -22.69 24.77 11.37
C THR A 221 -23.02 24.64 9.88
N GLY A 222 -23.67 23.55 9.44
CA GLY A 222 -24.11 23.34 8.06
C GLY A 222 -23.13 22.52 7.20
N LEU A 223 -22.01 22.03 7.77
CA LEU A 223 -21.17 21.06 7.09
C LEU A 223 -21.71 19.64 7.33
N GLU A 224 -22.80 19.33 6.67
CA GLU A 224 -23.41 17.99 6.72
C GLU A 224 -22.45 16.90 6.23
N ARG A 225 -22.55 15.69 6.77
CA ARG A 225 -21.77 14.50 6.34
C ARG A 225 -21.77 14.32 4.83
N ASN A 226 -22.93 14.51 4.21
CA ASN A 226 -23.08 14.40 2.76
C ASN A 226 -22.23 15.41 1.98
N LYS A 227 -22.07 16.65 2.49
CA LYS A 227 -21.21 17.66 1.86
C LYS A 227 -19.73 17.28 1.96
N ALA A 228 -19.29 16.78 3.10
CA ALA A 228 -17.91 16.30 3.26
C ALA A 228 -17.62 15.06 2.40
N VAL A 229 -18.56 14.14 2.29
CA VAL A 229 -18.44 12.97 1.39
C VAL A 229 -18.39 13.41 -0.08
N ARG A 230 -19.19 14.39 -0.49
CA ARG A 230 -19.13 14.96 -1.84
C ARG A 230 -17.77 15.62 -2.10
N LEU A 231 -17.25 16.36 -1.13
CA LEU A 231 -15.91 16.95 -1.23
C LEU A 231 -14.84 15.87 -1.37
N ALA A 232 -14.86 14.85 -0.52
CA ALA A 232 -13.95 13.71 -0.61
C ALA A 232 -14.04 13.01 -1.97
N SER A 233 -15.25 12.78 -2.48
CA SER A 233 -15.47 12.17 -3.79
C SER A 233 -14.96 13.06 -4.94
N ALA A 234 -15.10 14.38 -4.85
CA ALA A 234 -14.53 15.30 -5.82
C ALA A 234 -12.99 15.27 -5.79
N MET A 235 -12.40 15.26 -4.59
CA MET A 235 -10.95 15.14 -4.41
C MET A 235 -10.42 13.78 -4.87
N GLU A 236 -11.20 12.70 -4.70
CA GLU A 236 -10.90 11.37 -5.22
C GLU A 236 -10.84 11.38 -6.76
N LYS A 237 -11.85 11.90 -7.42
CA LYS A 237 -11.86 12.06 -8.89
C LYS A 237 -10.69 12.87 -9.40
N MET A 238 -10.36 13.98 -8.70
CA MET A 238 -9.21 14.83 -9.06
C MET A 238 -7.90 14.08 -8.89
N ARG A 239 -7.75 13.29 -7.84
CA ARG A 239 -6.59 12.42 -7.62
C ARG A 239 -6.47 11.37 -8.72
N ASP A 240 -7.56 10.68 -9.08
CA ASP A 240 -7.57 9.63 -10.08
C ASP A 240 -7.28 10.21 -11.49
N ALA A 241 -7.82 11.38 -11.81
CA ALA A 241 -7.47 12.12 -13.04
C ALA A 241 -5.97 12.45 -13.06
N PHE A 242 -5.39 12.83 -11.92
CA PHE A 242 -3.96 13.10 -11.84
C PHE A 242 -3.12 11.82 -11.92
N ASP A 243 -3.59 10.70 -11.39
CA ASP A 243 -2.93 9.39 -11.53
C ASP A 243 -2.87 8.99 -13.01
N ASN A 244 -3.99 9.13 -13.74
CA ASN A 244 -4.07 8.86 -15.18
C ASN A 244 -3.17 9.81 -15.99
N PHE A 245 -3.15 11.10 -15.64
CA PHE A 245 -2.25 12.06 -16.24
C PHE A 245 -0.77 11.66 -16.03
N SER A 246 -0.41 11.32 -14.78
CA SER A 246 0.96 10.92 -14.44
C SER A 246 1.38 9.66 -15.21
N ALA A 247 0.51 8.67 -15.31
CA ALA A 247 0.73 7.46 -16.09
C ALA A 247 0.98 7.78 -17.57
N SER A 248 0.09 8.57 -18.18
CA SER A 248 0.20 8.98 -19.59
C SER A 248 1.46 9.82 -19.83
N PHE A 249 1.78 10.72 -18.89
CA PHE A 249 2.98 11.54 -19.01
C PHE A 249 4.26 10.70 -18.94
N ILE A 250 4.37 9.79 -17.97
CA ILE A 250 5.54 8.91 -17.84
C ILE A 250 5.68 8.01 -19.06
N LYS A 251 4.58 7.44 -19.57
CA LYS A 251 4.61 6.63 -20.80
C LYS A 251 5.15 7.39 -22.01
N LYS A 252 4.89 8.71 -22.11
CA LYS A 252 5.34 9.55 -23.23
C LYS A 252 6.71 10.16 -23.02
N ASN A 253 7.06 10.56 -21.82
CA ASN A 253 8.22 11.39 -21.50
C ASN A 253 9.20 10.75 -20.51
N GLY A 254 9.05 9.47 -20.21
CA GLY A 254 9.86 8.81 -19.19
C GLY A 254 9.65 7.31 -19.16
N GLY A 255 9.99 6.71 -18.04
CA GLY A 255 9.77 5.28 -17.79
C GLY A 255 10.02 4.91 -16.35
N ILE A 256 9.43 3.79 -15.94
CA ILE A 256 9.72 3.11 -14.67
C ILE A 256 10.20 1.71 -15.04
N LEU A 257 11.43 1.40 -14.69
CA LEU A 257 12.05 0.11 -14.99
C LEU A 257 11.64 -0.94 -13.96
N LYS A 258 11.63 -2.21 -14.35
CA LYS A 258 11.39 -3.34 -13.44
C LYS A 258 12.40 -3.40 -12.30
N THR A 259 13.57 -2.81 -12.48
CA THR A 259 14.63 -2.64 -11.47
C THR A 259 14.33 -1.60 -10.39
N GLY A 260 13.14 -0.94 -10.44
CA GLY A 260 12.77 0.08 -9.47
C GLY A 260 13.50 1.41 -9.67
N ILE A 261 13.89 1.73 -10.89
CA ILE A 261 14.51 2.99 -11.31
C ILE A 261 13.55 3.72 -12.25
N ALA A 262 13.39 5.03 -12.07
CA ALA A 262 12.58 5.85 -12.97
C ALA A 262 13.44 6.90 -13.68
N TRP A 263 12.98 7.34 -14.85
CA TRP A 263 13.59 8.45 -15.57
C TRP A 263 12.51 9.32 -16.24
N ILE A 264 12.83 10.59 -16.47
CA ILE A 264 11.97 11.58 -17.12
C ILE A 264 12.82 12.44 -18.04
N ASN A 265 12.33 12.73 -19.25
CA ASN A 265 12.95 13.69 -20.14
C ASN A 265 12.81 15.12 -19.58
N VAL A 266 13.92 15.85 -19.49
CA VAL A 266 13.97 17.24 -19.01
C VAL A 266 13.01 18.12 -19.79
N SER A 267 13.02 18.04 -21.14
CA SER A 267 12.17 18.86 -22.03
C SER A 267 10.66 18.67 -21.77
N GLY A 268 10.22 17.44 -21.51
CA GLY A 268 8.85 17.15 -21.15
C GLY A 268 8.50 17.66 -19.75
N PHE A 269 9.41 17.46 -18.77
CA PHE A 269 9.24 17.91 -17.42
C PHE A 269 9.17 19.44 -17.30
N GLU A 270 10.02 20.18 -18.01
CA GLU A 270 10.06 21.65 -17.98
C GLU A 270 8.78 22.30 -18.50
N LYS A 271 8.13 21.70 -19.50
CA LYS A 271 6.85 22.18 -20.06
C LYS A 271 5.65 21.99 -19.12
N MET A 272 5.79 21.17 -18.09
CA MET A 272 4.72 20.86 -17.16
C MET A 272 4.49 22.04 -16.17
N PRO A 273 3.24 22.37 -15.77
CA PRO A 273 2.97 23.32 -14.70
C PRO A 273 3.61 22.90 -13.38
N ASN A 274 4.12 23.86 -12.60
CA ASN A 274 4.85 23.56 -11.35
C ASN A 274 4.08 22.67 -10.38
N LYS A 275 2.77 22.87 -10.27
CA LYS A 275 1.93 22.05 -9.40
C LYS A 275 1.91 20.56 -9.79
N PHE A 276 1.91 20.28 -11.10
CA PHE A 276 1.97 18.92 -11.62
C PHE A 276 3.36 18.32 -11.42
N LYS A 277 4.44 19.13 -11.59
CA LYS A 277 5.82 18.69 -11.25
C LYS A 277 5.93 18.25 -9.80
N GLU A 278 5.38 19.07 -8.87
CA GLU A 278 5.38 18.74 -7.43
C GLU A 278 4.70 17.40 -7.16
N LEU A 279 3.48 17.21 -7.67
CA LEU A 279 2.69 16.00 -7.45
C LEU A 279 3.34 14.76 -8.09
N LEU A 280 3.88 14.88 -9.30
CA LEU A 280 4.57 13.79 -9.98
C LEU A 280 5.82 13.35 -9.22
N LEU A 281 6.66 14.31 -8.81
CA LEU A 281 7.86 14.01 -8.04
C LEU A 281 7.52 13.39 -6.68
N LEU A 282 6.51 13.91 -5.97
CA LEU A 282 6.06 13.31 -4.70
C LEU A 282 5.71 11.83 -4.88
N ARG A 283 4.99 11.49 -5.93
CA ARG A 283 4.60 10.10 -6.23
C ARG A 283 5.78 9.22 -6.58
N LEU A 284 6.65 9.69 -7.48
CA LEU A 284 7.83 8.94 -7.88
C LEU A 284 8.76 8.69 -6.68
N LEU A 285 8.94 9.67 -5.80
CA LEU A 285 9.75 9.51 -4.59
C LEU A 285 9.16 8.47 -3.63
N VAL A 286 7.85 8.39 -3.50
CA VAL A 286 7.21 7.33 -2.68
C VAL A 286 7.42 5.96 -3.30
N ILE A 287 7.20 5.82 -4.61
CA ILE A 287 7.31 4.56 -5.34
C ILE A 287 8.75 4.03 -5.34
N ILE A 288 9.69 4.89 -5.72
CA ILE A 288 11.12 4.53 -5.86
C ILE A 288 11.83 4.49 -4.52
N GLY A 289 11.42 5.34 -3.57
CA GLY A 289 12.00 5.40 -2.23
C GLY A 289 11.49 4.32 -1.27
N GLY A 290 10.40 3.61 -1.60
CA GLY A 290 9.78 2.62 -0.72
C GLY A 290 9.27 3.20 0.60
N ALA A 291 8.99 4.52 0.63
CA ALA A 291 8.52 5.23 1.81
C ALA A 291 6.99 5.18 1.90
N SER A 292 6.46 5.05 3.12
CA SER A 292 5.00 5.08 3.36
C SER A 292 4.42 6.50 3.29
N TRP A 293 5.26 7.54 3.34
CA TRP A 293 4.84 8.94 3.41
C TRP A 293 5.64 9.82 2.44
N PRO A 294 4.99 10.76 1.76
CA PRO A 294 5.68 11.66 0.85
C PRO A 294 6.57 12.66 1.61
N SER A 295 7.60 13.15 0.92
CA SER A 295 8.46 14.22 1.41
C SER A 295 7.69 15.54 1.60
N SER A 296 8.19 16.45 2.46
CA SER A 296 7.52 17.72 2.68
C SER A 296 7.48 18.57 1.39
N LYS A 297 6.37 19.28 1.18
CA LYS A 297 6.13 20.15 0.03
C LYS A 297 7.26 21.17 -0.18
N LYS A 298 7.75 21.81 0.90
CA LYS A 298 8.87 22.76 0.85
C LYS A 298 10.15 22.14 0.24
N LYS A 299 10.44 20.87 0.56
CA LYS A 299 11.62 20.17 0.01
C LYS A 299 11.45 19.86 -1.47
N ILE A 300 10.24 19.53 -1.92
CA ILE A 300 9.93 19.29 -3.32
C ILE A 300 10.06 20.57 -4.15
N THR A 301 9.54 21.68 -3.65
CA THR A 301 9.68 22.99 -4.34
C THR A 301 11.15 23.34 -4.55
N ARG A 302 11.99 23.19 -3.50
CA ARG A 302 13.45 23.39 -3.62
C ARG A 302 14.11 22.44 -4.62
N LEU A 303 13.68 21.18 -4.65
CA LEU A 303 14.16 20.21 -5.65
C LEU A 303 13.85 20.69 -7.07
N ILE A 304 12.61 21.15 -7.34
CA ILE A 304 12.22 21.64 -8.66
C ILE A 304 13.07 22.85 -9.06
N GLU A 305 13.31 23.78 -8.14
CA GLU A 305 14.17 24.94 -8.40
C GLU A 305 15.62 24.53 -8.75
N SER A 306 16.16 23.55 -8.04
CA SER A 306 17.49 23.03 -8.32
C SER A 306 17.57 22.31 -9.68
N LEU A 307 16.51 21.63 -10.11
CA LEU A 307 16.44 20.95 -11.40
C LEU A 307 16.33 21.91 -12.59
N LYS A 308 15.94 23.18 -12.37
CA LYS A 308 15.95 24.23 -13.42
C LYS A 308 17.35 24.65 -13.83
N GLN A 309 18.36 24.44 -12.96
CA GLN A 309 19.75 24.79 -13.28
C GLN A 309 20.26 23.93 -14.42
N GLU A 310 21.08 24.49 -15.31
CA GLU A 310 21.67 23.77 -16.45
C GLU A 310 22.72 22.74 -16.04
N LYS A 311 23.30 22.89 -14.83
CA LYS A 311 24.33 21.99 -14.31
C LYS A 311 23.76 20.61 -13.97
N VAL A 312 24.60 19.60 -14.13
CA VAL A 312 24.35 18.26 -13.58
C VAL A 312 24.07 18.40 -12.09
N THR A 313 22.89 17.98 -11.66
CA THR A 313 22.41 18.15 -10.30
C THR A 313 22.10 16.79 -9.71
N ARG A 314 22.66 16.50 -8.56
CA ARG A 314 22.41 15.25 -7.81
C ARG A 314 21.95 15.58 -6.40
N ILE A 315 20.72 15.22 -6.08
CA ILE A 315 20.05 15.56 -4.82
C ILE A 315 19.44 14.31 -4.20
N THR A 316 19.58 14.17 -2.89
CA THR A 316 18.94 13.09 -2.13
C THR A 316 17.68 13.59 -1.44
N LEU A 317 16.54 12.93 -1.69
CA LEU A 317 15.25 13.25 -1.07
C LEU A 317 14.34 12.03 -1.00
N GLY A 318 13.71 11.81 0.15
CA GLY A 318 12.69 10.77 0.32
C GLY A 318 13.21 9.33 0.15
N GLY A 319 14.51 9.11 0.42
CA GLY A 319 15.16 7.81 0.23
C GLY A 319 15.51 7.52 -1.23
N CYS A 320 15.44 8.54 -2.10
CA CYS A 320 15.85 8.50 -3.49
C CYS A 320 17.00 9.45 -3.74
N VAL A 321 17.77 9.16 -4.75
CA VAL A 321 18.67 10.09 -5.44
C VAL A 321 18.00 10.55 -6.72
N ILE A 322 17.96 11.87 -6.94
CA ILE A 322 17.47 12.51 -8.14
C ILE A 322 18.65 13.11 -8.86
N GLU A 323 18.92 12.69 -10.07
CA GLU A 323 20.10 13.08 -10.84
C GLU A 323 19.72 13.56 -12.24
N LYS A 324 19.99 14.86 -12.52
CA LYS A 324 19.85 15.43 -13.87
C LYS A 324 21.15 15.21 -14.62
N THR A 325 21.08 14.57 -15.79
CA THR A 325 22.24 14.25 -16.62
C THR A 325 22.35 15.20 -17.81
N THR A 326 23.56 15.30 -18.40
CA THR A 326 23.83 16.05 -19.62
C THR A 326 23.05 15.54 -20.83
N LEU A 327 22.58 14.28 -20.79
CA LEU A 327 21.76 13.65 -21.84
C LEU A 327 20.29 14.06 -21.78
N GLY A 328 19.94 15.10 -21.02
CA GLY A 328 18.57 15.62 -20.93
C GLY A 328 17.57 14.70 -20.23
N LYS A 329 18.06 13.82 -19.33
CA LYS A 329 17.22 12.95 -18.51
C LYS A 329 17.37 13.29 -17.02
N ILE A 330 16.27 13.19 -16.27
CA ILE A 330 16.23 13.20 -14.82
C ILE A 330 16.02 11.75 -14.39
N TRP A 331 17.00 11.18 -13.69
CA TRP A 331 16.95 9.84 -13.13
C TRP A 331 16.54 9.89 -11.67
N ILE A 332 15.70 8.95 -11.24
CA ILE A 332 15.24 8.80 -9.87
C ILE A 332 15.45 7.34 -9.48
N TYR A 333 16.29 7.11 -8.50
CA TYR A 333 16.68 5.78 -8.07
C TYR A 333 16.86 5.70 -6.55
N ARG A 334 16.90 4.51 -6.00
CA ARG A 334 17.01 4.27 -4.56
C ARG A 334 18.34 4.79 -4.00
N GLU A 335 18.28 5.50 -2.88
CA GLU A 335 19.47 5.86 -2.11
C GLU A 335 20.00 4.62 -1.37
N ILE A 336 21.21 4.19 -1.68
CA ILE A 336 21.90 3.14 -0.93
C ILE A 336 22.49 3.79 0.32
N LYS A 337 21.86 3.54 1.47
CA LYS A 337 22.40 3.95 2.77
C LYS A 337 23.46 2.95 3.22
N ARG A 338 24.41 3.40 4.08
CA ARG A 338 25.42 2.53 4.69
C ARG A 338 24.86 1.33 5.49
N ARG A 339 23.57 1.38 5.91
CA ARG A 339 22.89 0.24 6.52
C ARG A 339 22.40 -0.70 5.42
N CYS A 340 23.00 -1.87 5.44
CA CYS A 340 22.81 -2.94 4.47
C CYS A 340 21.33 -3.29 4.25
N LEU A 341 20.88 -3.23 2.99
CA LEU A 341 19.60 -3.78 2.56
C LEU A 341 19.69 -5.30 2.30
N SER A 342 20.81 -5.93 2.66
CA SER A 342 21.04 -7.36 2.44
C SER A 342 20.12 -8.19 3.34
N VAL A 343 19.43 -9.16 2.74
CA VAL A 343 18.49 -10.06 3.43
C VAL A 343 18.70 -11.47 2.92
N VAL A 344 18.82 -12.44 3.82
CA VAL A 344 18.83 -13.85 3.45
C VAL A 344 17.42 -14.28 3.08
N ILE A 345 17.27 -14.99 1.95
CA ILE A 345 16.02 -15.60 1.50
C ILE A 345 16.22 -17.11 1.39
N MET A 346 15.29 -17.87 1.96
CA MET A 346 15.35 -19.32 2.04
C MET A 346 14.70 -19.99 0.82
N PRO A 347 15.04 -21.24 0.50
CA PRO A 347 14.36 -22.00 -0.55
C PRO A 347 12.84 -22.01 -0.39
N GLY A 348 12.09 -21.73 -1.47
CA GLY A 348 10.63 -21.68 -1.48
C GLY A 348 10.03 -20.45 -0.80
N GLU A 349 10.87 -19.53 -0.28
CA GLU A 349 10.38 -18.35 0.42
C GLU A 349 9.90 -17.28 -0.56
N LYS A 350 8.68 -16.75 -0.28
CA LYS A 350 8.16 -15.52 -0.88
C LYS A 350 8.33 -14.37 0.12
N ARG A 351 9.04 -13.31 -0.25
CA ARG A 351 9.36 -12.19 0.65
C ARG A 351 9.22 -10.84 -0.04
N ARG A 352 8.75 -9.83 0.71
CA ARG A 352 8.83 -8.44 0.30
C ARG A 352 10.17 -7.83 0.69
N TRP A 353 10.90 -7.28 -0.27
CA TRP A 353 12.20 -6.65 -0.08
C TRP A 353 12.15 -5.15 -0.35
N ASP A 354 12.81 -4.38 0.52
CA ASP A 354 12.93 -2.90 0.47
C ASP A 354 11.59 -2.17 0.27
N ASN A 355 10.48 -2.78 0.73
CA ASN A 355 9.09 -2.30 0.55
C ASN A 355 8.65 -2.08 -0.90
N ARG A 356 9.44 -2.51 -1.89
CA ARG A 356 9.21 -2.26 -3.30
C ARG A 356 9.14 -3.49 -4.18
N PHE A 357 9.78 -4.57 -3.76
CA PHE A 357 9.89 -5.78 -4.56
C PHE A 357 9.20 -6.95 -3.87
N GLU A 358 8.50 -7.75 -4.66
CA GLU A 358 8.05 -9.08 -4.31
C GLU A 358 9.08 -10.07 -4.86
N VAL A 359 9.71 -10.84 -3.98
CA VAL A 359 10.75 -11.78 -4.34
C VAL A 359 10.29 -13.18 -4.01
N PHE A 360 10.40 -14.10 -4.96
CA PHE A 360 10.19 -15.52 -4.75
C PHE A 360 11.42 -16.28 -5.20
N GLN A 361 11.92 -17.17 -4.35
CA GLN A 361 13.07 -18.00 -4.61
C GLN A 361 12.63 -19.47 -4.78
N ASN A 362 13.07 -20.09 -5.88
CA ASN A 362 12.87 -21.49 -6.17
C ASN A 362 14.19 -22.27 -6.30
N PHE A 363 15.27 -21.73 -5.72
CA PHE A 363 16.58 -22.38 -5.69
C PHE A 363 16.70 -23.27 -4.45
N ASP A 364 17.50 -24.33 -4.51
CA ASP A 364 17.69 -25.31 -3.44
C ASP A 364 18.61 -24.81 -2.30
N LYS A 365 19.30 -23.67 -2.49
CA LYS A 365 20.19 -23.06 -1.51
C LYS A 365 19.70 -21.69 -1.08
N LYS A 366 20.07 -21.25 0.11
CA LYS A 366 19.81 -19.88 0.58
C LYS A 366 20.56 -18.87 -0.28
N LEU A 367 19.90 -17.74 -0.57
CA LEU A 367 20.47 -16.62 -1.31
C LEU A 367 20.47 -15.35 -0.45
N ILE A 368 21.40 -14.43 -0.75
CA ILE A 368 21.44 -13.11 -0.15
C ILE A 368 20.91 -12.13 -1.20
N LEU A 369 19.78 -11.50 -0.90
CA LEU A 369 19.20 -10.46 -1.74
C LEU A 369 19.75 -9.10 -1.30
N GLU A 370 20.33 -8.35 -2.25
CA GLU A 370 21.00 -7.08 -1.99
C GLU A 370 21.04 -6.18 -3.24
N PRO A 371 21.38 -4.87 -3.11
CA PRO A 371 21.72 -4.06 -4.27
C PRO A 371 23.03 -4.56 -4.91
N LEU A 372 23.14 -4.41 -6.23
CA LEU A 372 24.33 -4.81 -7.02
C LEU A 372 25.65 -4.28 -6.43
N GLY A 373 25.66 -3.03 -5.97
CA GLY A 373 26.81 -2.39 -5.40
C GLY A 373 27.95 -2.17 -6.40
N GLU A 374 29.03 -1.55 -5.94
CA GLU A 374 30.20 -1.25 -6.77
C GLU A 374 30.98 -2.53 -7.16
N GLN A 375 31.06 -3.49 -6.22
CA GLN A 375 31.74 -4.77 -6.46
C GLN A 375 31.03 -5.61 -7.53
N GLY A 376 29.70 -5.72 -7.43
CA GLY A 376 28.91 -6.41 -8.46
C GLY A 376 29.03 -5.74 -9.82
N TRP A 377 29.01 -4.41 -9.86
CA TRP A 377 29.25 -3.67 -11.10
C TRP A 377 30.65 -3.88 -11.68
N ALA A 378 31.67 -4.00 -10.82
CA ALA A 378 33.04 -4.30 -11.27
C ALA A 378 33.14 -5.68 -11.96
N LYS A 379 32.48 -6.71 -11.43
CA LYS A 379 32.38 -8.05 -12.06
C LYS A 379 31.72 -7.97 -13.44
N ILE A 380 30.65 -7.18 -13.59
CA ILE A 380 29.99 -6.96 -14.88
C ILE A 380 30.95 -6.32 -15.90
N LYS A 381 31.69 -5.26 -15.47
CA LYS A 381 32.65 -4.58 -16.37
C LYS A 381 33.78 -5.49 -16.84
N ARG A 382 34.23 -6.42 -16.02
CA ARG A 382 35.26 -7.40 -16.36
C ARG A 382 34.81 -8.50 -17.30
N LYS A 383 33.54 -8.45 -17.74
CA LYS A 383 32.89 -9.51 -18.55
C LYS A 383 32.85 -10.89 -17.86
N GLU A 384 32.98 -10.91 -16.54
CA GLU A 384 32.80 -12.13 -15.74
C GLU A 384 31.34 -12.61 -15.81
N ILE A 385 30.43 -11.73 -16.25
CA ILE A 385 29.01 -11.99 -16.44
C ILE A 385 28.67 -11.72 -17.91
N SER A 386 28.30 -12.74 -18.67
CA SER A 386 27.98 -12.61 -20.11
C SER A 386 26.55 -12.13 -20.35
N GLY A 387 26.33 -11.51 -21.53
CA GLY A 387 24.99 -11.07 -21.96
C GLY A 387 24.49 -9.75 -21.35
N PHE A 388 25.34 -9.03 -20.61
CA PHE A 388 24.94 -7.84 -19.86
C PHE A 388 25.10 -6.53 -20.64
N SER A 389 25.96 -6.49 -21.66
CA SER A 389 26.26 -5.29 -22.43
C SER A 389 25.05 -4.79 -23.25
N ASP A 390 24.17 -5.70 -23.65
CA ASP A 390 23.07 -5.40 -24.57
C ASP A 390 21.78 -4.96 -23.88
N ILE A 391 21.76 -5.04 -22.54
CA ILE A 391 20.56 -4.87 -21.71
C ILE A 391 20.56 -3.55 -20.91
N PHE A 392 21.72 -2.91 -20.78
CA PHE A 392 21.83 -1.64 -20.04
C PHE A 392 21.69 -0.43 -20.97
N ASP A 393 20.72 0.44 -20.67
CA ASP A 393 20.74 1.81 -21.17
C ASP A 393 22.00 2.51 -20.66
N PHE A 394 23.03 2.65 -21.51
CA PHE A 394 24.28 3.34 -21.18
C PHE A 394 24.07 4.80 -20.75
N SER A 395 22.89 5.39 -21.01
CA SER A 395 22.52 6.70 -20.50
C SER A 395 22.21 6.70 -19.00
N MET A 396 22.03 5.52 -18.36
CA MET A 396 21.77 5.40 -16.93
C MET A 396 23.03 5.76 -16.14
N PRO A 397 22.94 6.64 -15.10
CA PRO A 397 24.06 6.99 -14.24
C PRO A 397 24.66 5.77 -13.52
N PHE A 398 25.97 5.78 -13.30
CA PHE A 398 26.65 4.72 -12.56
C PHE A 398 25.98 4.43 -11.20
N HIS A 399 25.65 5.50 -10.46
CA HIS A 399 25.03 5.36 -9.14
C HIS A 399 23.61 4.76 -9.19
N ALA A 400 22.90 4.88 -10.31
CA ALA A 400 21.62 4.20 -10.51
C ALA A 400 21.84 2.70 -10.77
N ARG A 401 22.83 2.33 -11.56
CA ARG A 401 23.14 0.94 -11.90
C ARG A 401 23.44 0.09 -10.67
N ILE A 402 24.22 0.62 -9.72
CA ILE A 402 24.58 -0.10 -8.50
C ILE A 402 23.40 -0.33 -7.53
N THR A 403 22.22 0.28 -7.77
CA THR A 403 21.03 0.08 -6.97
C THR A 403 20.16 -1.10 -7.40
N ILE A 404 20.47 -1.73 -8.51
CA ILE A 404 19.70 -2.83 -9.09
C ILE A 404 19.68 -4.02 -8.14
N PRO A 405 18.51 -4.64 -7.89
CA PRO A 405 18.40 -5.84 -7.07
C PRO A 405 19.16 -7.02 -7.67
N VAL A 406 19.92 -7.70 -6.84
CA VAL A 406 20.63 -8.93 -7.18
C VAL A 406 20.49 -9.96 -6.07
N ALA A 407 20.60 -11.21 -6.41
CA ALA A 407 20.75 -12.30 -5.46
C ALA A 407 22.17 -12.86 -5.55
N ARG A 408 22.79 -13.07 -4.40
CA ARG A 408 24.12 -13.65 -4.28
C ARG A 408 24.05 -14.99 -3.58
N SER A 409 24.68 -15.99 -4.14
CA SER A 409 24.82 -17.28 -3.48
C SER A 409 26.02 -17.29 -2.50
N LEU A 410 26.15 -18.33 -1.71
CA LEU A 410 27.24 -18.45 -0.73
C LEU A 410 28.62 -18.62 -1.36
N ASP A 411 28.69 -19.09 -2.59
CA ASP A 411 29.90 -19.21 -3.41
C ASP A 411 30.23 -17.93 -4.19
N ASP A 412 29.59 -16.81 -3.82
CA ASP A 412 29.74 -15.48 -4.43
C ASP A 412 29.28 -15.36 -5.89
N SER A 413 28.53 -16.35 -6.39
CA SER A 413 27.88 -16.26 -7.71
C SER A 413 26.76 -15.23 -7.68
N LEU A 414 26.66 -14.40 -8.73
CA LEU A 414 25.71 -13.30 -8.84
C LEU A 414 24.58 -13.65 -9.79
N ILE A 415 23.35 -13.52 -9.32
CA ILE A 415 22.13 -13.70 -10.11
C ILE A 415 21.42 -12.36 -10.19
N ILE A 416 21.09 -11.91 -11.40
CA ILE A 416 20.37 -10.66 -11.62
C ILE A 416 18.96 -10.98 -12.12
N PRO A 417 17.94 -10.96 -11.23
CA PRO A 417 16.61 -11.51 -11.54
C PRO A 417 15.88 -10.82 -12.70
N HIS A 418 16.23 -9.56 -12.97
CA HIS A 418 15.58 -8.76 -14.01
C HIS A 418 16.13 -8.97 -15.41
N PHE A 419 17.25 -9.65 -15.48
CA PHE A 419 18.01 -9.87 -16.70
C PHE A 419 18.39 -11.33 -16.73
N ASP A 420 17.81 -12.22 -17.36
CA ASP A 420 18.10 -13.66 -17.42
C ASP A 420 19.63 -14.02 -17.56
N VAL A 421 20.47 -13.33 -16.80
CA VAL A 421 21.94 -13.34 -16.87
C VAL A 421 22.50 -14.00 -15.63
N LYS A 422 23.38 -14.98 -15.84
CA LYS A 422 24.12 -15.69 -14.80
C LYS A 422 25.63 -15.51 -15.00
N ASP A 423 26.34 -15.56 -13.89
CA ASP A 423 27.78 -15.73 -13.88
C ASP A 423 28.16 -17.07 -14.56
N GLN A 424 29.17 -17.09 -15.40
CA GLN A 424 29.55 -18.27 -16.22
C GLN A 424 30.10 -19.46 -15.40
N THR A 425 30.20 -19.32 -14.09
CA THR A 425 30.71 -20.38 -13.22
C THR A 425 29.62 -21.39 -12.83
N ASN A 426 29.53 -22.49 -13.58
CA ASN A 426 29.01 -23.82 -13.19
C ASN A 426 27.57 -23.95 -12.67
N CYS A 427 26.56 -23.31 -13.25
CA CYS A 427 25.18 -23.66 -12.90
C CYS A 427 24.38 -24.12 -14.12
N GLU A 428 24.25 -25.44 -14.30
CA GLU A 428 23.49 -26.11 -15.38
C GLU A 428 21.96 -26.06 -15.22
N LYS A 429 21.39 -25.30 -14.28
CA LYS A 429 19.94 -25.33 -13.98
C LYS A 429 19.18 -24.09 -14.48
N PRO A 430 17.87 -24.24 -14.77
CA PRO A 430 17.08 -23.35 -15.62
C PRO A 430 16.78 -21.98 -15.02
N LEU A 431 16.42 -21.06 -15.89
CA LEU A 431 16.17 -19.63 -15.83
C LEU A 431 15.21 -19.07 -14.76
N ASN A 432 14.54 -19.90 -13.93
CA ASN A 432 13.51 -19.49 -12.96
C ASN A 432 13.91 -19.68 -11.50
N VAL A 433 15.18 -19.42 -11.18
CA VAL A 433 15.71 -19.61 -9.81
C VAL A 433 15.18 -18.57 -8.82
N ILE A 434 14.99 -17.35 -9.27
CA ILE A 434 14.46 -16.26 -8.44
C ILE A 434 13.67 -15.27 -9.29
N SER A 435 12.48 -14.91 -8.86
CA SER A 435 11.74 -13.77 -9.40
C SER A 435 11.87 -12.58 -8.46
N CYS A 436 11.95 -11.38 -9.02
CA CYS A 436 12.03 -10.13 -8.27
C CYS A 436 11.17 -9.08 -8.97
N ASP A 437 9.91 -9.01 -8.61
CA ASP A 437 8.92 -8.14 -9.25
C ASP A 437 8.84 -6.81 -8.53
N PHE A 438 8.99 -5.71 -9.27
CA PHE A 438 8.76 -4.39 -8.72
C PHE A 438 7.26 -4.16 -8.48
N ARG A 439 6.85 -4.18 -7.21
CA ARG A 439 5.47 -4.06 -6.73
C ARG A 439 5.34 -2.92 -5.71
N PRO A 440 5.44 -1.66 -6.12
CA PRO A 440 5.23 -0.53 -5.20
C PRO A 440 3.78 -0.45 -4.74
N ASP A 441 3.54 0.22 -3.60
CA ASP A 441 2.19 0.39 -3.02
C ASP A 441 1.28 1.36 -3.82
N ALA A 442 1.70 1.77 -5.02
CA ALA A 442 0.93 2.64 -5.91
C ALA A 442 0.52 1.89 -7.18
N SER A 443 -0.78 1.62 -7.33
CA SER A 443 -1.33 0.80 -8.43
C SER A 443 -0.98 1.32 -9.82
N TRP A 444 -1.02 2.64 -10.05
CA TRP A 444 -0.75 3.23 -11.36
C TRP A 444 0.69 3.00 -11.86
N ALA A 445 1.63 2.75 -10.95
CA ALA A 445 3.03 2.53 -11.33
C ALA A 445 3.30 1.10 -11.84
N CYS A 446 2.46 0.14 -11.46
CA CYS A 446 2.63 -1.25 -11.92
C CYS A 446 2.33 -1.40 -13.41
N ASP A 447 1.42 -0.58 -13.94
CA ASP A 447 1.01 -0.62 -15.34
C ASP A 447 2.01 0.09 -16.28
N LEU A 448 2.99 0.81 -15.71
CA LEU A 448 3.98 1.60 -16.43
C LEU A 448 5.35 0.96 -16.53
N GLN A 449 5.51 -0.26 -16.03
CA GLN A 449 6.78 -0.97 -16.19
C GLN A 449 7.05 -1.17 -17.68
N ALA A 450 8.08 -0.50 -18.17
CA ALA A 450 8.51 -0.67 -19.55
C ALA A 450 8.76 -2.16 -19.82
N PRO A 451 8.35 -2.70 -20.99
CA PRO A 451 8.80 -4.01 -21.42
C PRO A 451 10.34 -4.03 -21.42
N LYS A 452 10.92 -5.22 -21.32
CA LYS A 452 12.38 -5.41 -21.41
C LYS A 452 12.90 -4.57 -22.59
N VAL A 453 13.77 -3.62 -22.30
CA VAL A 453 14.54 -2.92 -23.35
C VAL A 453 15.59 -3.88 -23.84
#